data_bd88826a2c536ea0be37687cd57889b2
#
_entry.id   bd88826a2c536ea0be37687cd57889b2
#
_cell.length_a   1.000
_cell.length_b   1.000
_cell.length_c   1.000
_cell.angle_alpha   90.00
_cell.angle_beta   90.00
_cell.angle_gamma   90.00
#
_symmetry.space_group_name_H-M   'P 1'
#
loop_
_entity.id
_entity.type
_entity.pdbx_description
1 polymer ?
#
loop_
_entity_poly.entity_id
_entity_poly.type
_entity_poly.pdbx_seq_one_letter_code
_entity_poly.pdbx_strand_id
1 'polypeptide(L)'
;MAPSEPQKSAETVVLEVFRYRPEEEEEPTFQRYEVPYFEDWVVLDALNYVKDQLDGSLSYRWSCRMGVCGSCGMMVNGTPKLTCAVPLSDYVSKPIRIEPLQFFPVLRDLIVDITSFLGKLSSVKPWIIRDDEQLPPEGEYSQTPAELDVYKQFSMCINCMLCYSACPVVGL
;
A
#
# COMPACT_ATOMS: atom_id res chain seq x y z
N MET A 1 14.23 20.88 18.20
CA MET A 1 15.01 20.91 16.96
C MET A 1 14.03 21.13 15.83
N ALA A 2 14.12 22.26 15.12
CA ALA A 2 13.30 22.52 13.95
C ALA A 2 13.69 21.51 12.85
N PRO A 3 12.75 20.97 12.05
CA PRO A 3 13.09 20.14 10.90
C PRO A 3 13.91 21.01 9.93
N SER A 4 15.08 20.50 9.52
CA SER A 4 15.90 21.12 8.49
C SER A 4 15.09 21.20 7.20
N GLU A 5 14.98 22.39 6.60
CA GLU A 5 14.38 22.56 5.28
C GLU A 5 15.12 21.66 4.28
N PRO A 6 14.40 20.87 3.46
CA PRO A 6 15.03 20.02 2.47
C PRO A 6 15.78 20.88 1.45
N GLN A 7 17.04 20.60 1.23
CA GLN A 7 17.83 21.27 0.20
C GLN A 7 17.21 20.98 -1.17
N LYS A 8 16.77 22.04 -1.86
CA LYS A 8 16.11 21.99 -3.16
C LYS A 8 17.10 21.48 -4.21
N SER A 9 16.99 20.20 -4.60
CA SER A 9 17.70 19.66 -5.77
C SER A 9 17.12 20.28 -7.05
N ALA A 10 17.96 20.53 -8.04
CA ALA A 10 17.52 21.09 -9.33
C ALA A 10 16.76 20.06 -10.22
N GLU A 11 16.70 18.82 -9.80
CA GLU A 11 16.05 17.74 -10.53
C GLU A 11 14.62 17.54 -10.04
N THR A 12 13.72 17.27 -10.98
CA THR A 12 12.32 16.96 -10.72
C THR A 12 11.98 15.59 -11.26
N VAL A 13 11.03 14.91 -10.61
CA VAL A 13 10.44 13.65 -11.07
C VAL A 13 8.99 13.91 -11.41
N VAL A 14 8.52 13.29 -12.48
CA VAL A 14 7.13 13.40 -12.94
C VAL A 14 6.32 12.21 -12.44
N LEU A 15 5.24 12.48 -11.70
CA LEU A 15 4.23 11.50 -11.35
C LEU A 15 3.03 11.64 -12.29
N GLU A 16 2.57 10.53 -12.85
CA GLU A 16 1.28 10.40 -13.55
C GLU A 16 0.33 9.62 -12.64
N VAL A 17 -0.55 10.33 -11.94
CA VAL A 17 -1.42 9.76 -10.92
C VAL A 17 -2.82 9.57 -11.45
N PHE A 18 -3.37 8.37 -11.28
CA PHE A 18 -4.75 8.07 -11.57
C PHE A 18 -5.68 8.90 -10.69
N ARG A 19 -6.67 9.56 -11.30
CA ARG A 19 -7.67 10.38 -10.66
C ARG A 19 -9.05 9.90 -11.04
N TYR A 20 -9.88 9.73 -10.03
CA TYR A 20 -11.30 9.40 -10.20
C TYR A 20 -12.11 9.85 -8.99
N ARG A 21 -13.14 10.65 -9.27
CA ARG A 21 -14.09 11.14 -8.27
C ARG A 21 -15.48 10.77 -8.74
N PRO A 22 -16.10 9.72 -8.22
CA PRO A 22 -17.36 9.19 -8.73
C PRO A 22 -18.53 10.21 -8.63
N GLU A 23 -18.40 11.22 -7.78
CA GLU A 23 -19.42 12.27 -7.64
C GLU A 23 -19.33 13.36 -8.72
N GLU A 24 -18.19 13.50 -9.37
CA GLU A 24 -17.88 14.61 -10.29
C GLU A 24 -17.49 14.14 -11.69
N GLU A 25 -17.01 12.91 -11.84
CA GLU A 25 -16.39 12.40 -13.07
C GLU A 25 -17.01 11.05 -13.49
N GLU A 26 -17.37 10.93 -14.77
CA GLU A 26 -17.88 9.67 -15.34
C GLU A 26 -16.76 8.68 -15.63
N GLU A 27 -15.58 9.18 -16.04
CA GLU A 27 -14.42 8.36 -16.41
C GLU A 27 -13.15 8.77 -15.64
N PRO A 28 -12.27 7.81 -15.31
CA PRO A 28 -11.00 8.13 -14.69
C PRO A 28 -10.04 8.84 -15.64
N THR A 29 -9.20 9.71 -15.09
CA THR A 29 -8.18 10.47 -15.82
C THR A 29 -6.79 10.24 -15.21
N PHE A 30 -5.75 10.76 -15.87
CA PHE A 30 -4.39 10.81 -15.30
C PHE A 30 -3.94 12.26 -15.19
N GLN A 31 -3.54 12.63 -13.99
CA GLN A 31 -3.00 13.97 -13.73
C GLN A 31 -1.49 13.90 -13.54
N ARG A 32 -0.77 14.82 -14.17
CA ARG A 32 0.68 14.91 -14.05
C ARG A 32 1.06 15.93 -12.99
N TYR A 33 2.03 15.52 -12.14
CA TYR A 33 2.61 16.37 -11.11
C TYR A 33 4.12 16.33 -11.23
N GLU A 34 4.74 17.49 -11.15
CA GLU A 34 6.20 17.62 -11.04
C GLU A 34 6.55 17.81 -9.58
N VAL A 35 7.35 16.90 -9.04
CA VAL A 35 7.79 16.90 -7.66
C VAL A 35 9.31 17.04 -7.56
N PRO A 36 9.86 17.70 -6.55
CA PRO A 36 11.30 17.75 -6.36
C PRO A 36 11.84 16.35 -6.11
N TYR A 37 13.04 16.09 -6.65
CA TYR A 37 13.76 14.87 -6.39
C TYR A 37 14.65 15.02 -5.15
N PHE A 38 14.59 14.03 -4.26
CA PHE A 38 15.52 13.84 -3.17
C PHE A 38 15.95 12.36 -3.15
N GLU A 39 17.25 12.13 -2.94
CA GLU A 39 17.86 10.79 -3.05
C GLU A 39 17.28 9.79 -2.03
N ASP A 40 16.90 10.26 -0.85
CA ASP A 40 16.33 9.46 0.25
C ASP A 40 14.80 9.30 0.17
N TRP A 41 14.16 9.92 -0.82
CA TRP A 41 12.71 9.82 -0.96
C TRP A 41 12.27 8.50 -1.58
N VAL A 42 11.11 8.03 -1.10
CA VAL A 42 10.34 6.94 -1.72
C VAL A 42 9.13 7.50 -2.47
N VAL A 43 8.50 6.69 -3.30
CA VAL A 43 7.30 7.09 -4.06
C VAL A 43 6.19 7.63 -3.15
N LEU A 44 6.06 7.11 -1.93
CA LEU A 44 5.10 7.62 -0.95
C LEU A 44 5.39 9.07 -0.55
N ASP A 45 6.65 9.47 -0.41
CA ASP A 45 7.01 10.85 -0.04
C ASP A 45 6.67 11.82 -1.17
N ALA A 46 6.87 11.40 -2.42
CA ALA A 46 6.43 12.17 -3.59
C ALA A 46 4.90 12.33 -3.63
N LEU A 47 4.11 11.29 -3.30
CA LEU A 47 2.65 11.39 -3.18
C LEU A 47 2.23 12.31 -2.04
N ASN A 48 2.92 12.24 -0.89
CA ASN A 48 2.67 13.16 0.23
C ASN A 48 2.95 14.61 -0.17
N TYR A 49 4.04 14.85 -0.90
CA TYR A 49 4.35 16.19 -1.43
C TYR A 49 3.26 16.70 -2.36
N VAL A 50 2.77 15.84 -3.29
CA VAL A 50 1.64 16.21 -4.15
C VAL A 50 0.44 16.62 -3.30
N LYS A 51 0.06 15.82 -2.32
CA LYS A 51 -1.11 16.08 -1.48
C LYS A 51 -0.96 17.35 -0.63
N ASP A 52 0.21 17.57 -0.07
CA ASP A 52 0.43 18.64 0.90
C ASP A 52 0.73 19.99 0.23
N GLN A 53 1.35 19.99 -0.96
CA GLN A 53 1.85 21.19 -1.61
C GLN A 53 1.17 21.53 -2.95
N LEU A 54 0.66 20.52 -3.68
CA LEU A 54 0.17 20.71 -5.04
C LEU A 54 -1.35 20.50 -5.16
N ASP A 55 -1.87 19.41 -4.59
CA ASP A 55 -3.27 19.03 -4.73
C ASP A 55 -3.80 18.26 -3.52
N GLY A 56 -4.36 18.96 -2.56
CA GLY A 56 -4.97 18.41 -1.35
C GLY A 56 -6.17 17.49 -1.58
N SER A 57 -6.72 17.44 -2.79
CA SER A 57 -7.87 16.60 -3.14
C SER A 57 -7.49 15.15 -3.43
N LEU A 58 -6.20 14.85 -3.68
CA LEU A 58 -5.70 13.50 -3.95
C LEU A 58 -5.99 12.56 -2.78
N SER A 59 -6.60 11.41 -3.08
CA SER A 59 -7.00 10.42 -2.07
C SER A 59 -6.22 9.11 -2.22
N TYR A 60 -5.53 8.69 -1.16
CA TYR A 60 -4.79 7.44 -1.07
C TYR A 60 -4.63 7.00 0.38
N ARG A 61 -4.20 5.76 0.58
CA ARG A 61 -4.01 5.17 1.91
C ARG A 61 -2.52 4.98 2.21
N TRP A 62 -2.14 5.31 3.43
CA TRP A 62 -0.81 4.99 3.98
C TRP A 62 -0.84 5.03 5.51
N SER A 63 0.20 4.48 6.17
CA SER A 63 0.30 4.53 7.62
C SER A 63 1.76 4.42 8.10
N CYS A 64 2.35 3.21 8.17
CA CYS A 64 3.62 2.95 8.90
C CYS A 64 4.88 3.54 8.26
N ARG A 65 4.93 3.80 6.96
CA ARG A 65 6.10 4.24 6.17
C ARG A 65 7.31 3.29 6.20
N MET A 66 7.16 2.04 6.65
CA MET A 66 8.26 1.10 6.84
C MET A 66 7.97 -0.32 6.32
N GLY A 67 7.05 -0.45 5.36
CA GLY A 67 6.76 -1.71 4.69
C GLY A 67 6.04 -2.78 5.54
N VAL A 68 5.45 -2.42 6.69
CA VAL A 68 4.88 -3.39 7.66
C VAL A 68 3.36 -3.47 7.61
N CYS A 69 2.65 -2.35 7.41
CA CYS A 69 1.18 -2.32 7.54
C CYS A 69 0.42 -2.65 6.25
N GLY A 70 1.07 -2.68 5.09
CA GLY A 70 0.43 -2.97 3.80
C GLY A 70 -0.48 -1.88 3.22
N SER A 71 -0.74 -0.77 3.95
CA SER A 71 -1.75 0.23 3.55
C SER A 71 -1.42 0.98 2.26
N CYS A 72 -0.14 1.21 1.96
CA CYS A 72 0.31 1.99 0.81
C CYS A 72 0.53 1.14 -0.46
N GLY A 73 -0.13 0.00 -0.58
CA GLY A 73 -0.10 -0.85 -1.78
C GLY A 73 -0.78 -0.14 -2.96
N MET A 74 -0.06 -0.01 -4.07
CA MET A 74 -0.54 0.63 -5.32
C MET A 74 0.18 0.00 -6.52
N MET A 75 -0.36 0.20 -7.70
CA MET A 75 0.37 -0.11 -8.94
C MET A 75 1.36 1.01 -9.22
N VAL A 76 2.63 0.65 -9.39
CA VAL A 76 3.71 1.56 -9.77
C VAL A 76 4.29 1.06 -11.10
N ASN A 77 4.08 1.81 -12.16
CA ASN A 77 4.44 1.42 -13.53
C ASN A 77 3.95 -0.01 -13.89
N GLY A 78 2.68 -0.30 -13.59
CA GLY A 78 2.04 -1.59 -13.87
C GLY A 78 2.43 -2.75 -12.95
N THR A 79 3.24 -2.50 -11.90
CA THR A 79 3.63 -3.53 -10.93
C THR A 79 3.10 -3.18 -9.55
N PRO A 80 2.41 -4.09 -8.83
CA PRO A 80 1.92 -3.81 -7.49
C PRO A 80 3.09 -3.74 -6.49
N LYS A 81 3.21 -2.61 -5.80
CA LYS A 81 4.29 -2.34 -4.84
C LYS A 81 3.78 -1.61 -3.60
N LEU A 82 4.51 -1.70 -2.50
CA LEU A 82 4.33 -0.81 -1.34
C LEU A 82 5.09 0.49 -1.63
N THR A 83 4.39 1.59 -1.83
CA THR A 83 5.00 2.86 -2.22
C THR A 83 5.98 3.41 -1.20
N CYS A 84 5.86 3.04 0.07
CA CYS A 84 6.81 3.38 1.13
C CYS A 84 8.13 2.58 1.09
N ALA A 85 8.25 1.59 0.21
CA ALA A 85 9.45 0.76 0.04
C ALA A 85 10.04 0.86 -1.38
N VAL A 86 9.58 1.82 -2.18
CA VAL A 86 10.03 2.03 -3.56
C VAL A 86 10.86 3.31 -3.61
N PRO A 87 12.20 3.21 -3.75
CA PRO A 87 13.06 4.38 -3.87
C PRO A 87 12.69 5.25 -5.08
N LEU A 88 12.68 6.55 -4.91
CA LEU A 88 12.39 7.47 -6.00
C LEU A 88 13.54 7.50 -7.03
N SER A 89 14.76 7.18 -6.59
CA SER A 89 15.95 7.06 -7.42
C SER A 89 15.83 6.05 -8.56
N ASP A 90 14.98 5.02 -8.41
CA ASP A 90 14.76 4.02 -9.47
C ASP A 90 14.05 4.59 -10.71
N TYR A 91 13.53 5.84 -10.61
CA TYR A 91 12.63 6.43 -11.61
C TYR A 91 13.04 7.84 -12.08
N VAL A 92 14.21 8.32 -11.74
CA VAL A 92 14.64 9.72 -12.05
C VAL A 92 14.52 10.08 -13.54
N SER A 93 14.69 9.13 -14.43
CA SER A 93 14.69 9.36 -15.89
C SER A 93 13.37 9.05 -16.60
N LYS A 94 12.34 8.62 -15.87
CA LYS A 94 11.05 8.21 -16.47
C LYS A 94 9.88 8.65 -15.59
N PRO A 95 8.74 9.01 -16.18
CA PRO A 95 7.53 9.26 -15.40
C PRO A 95 7.14 8.04 -14.57
N ILE A 96 6.67 8.29 -13.35
CA ILE A 96 6.14 7.26 -12.48
C ILE A 96 4.63 7.27 -12.60
N ARG A 97 4.07 6.22 -13.19
CA ARG A 97 2.64 6.04 -13.29
C ARG A 97 2.14 5.31 -12.04
N ILE A 98 1.20 5.94 -11.34
CA ILE A 98 0.63 5.42 -10.09
C ILE A 98 -0.87 5.22 -10.29
N GLU A 99 -1.30 3.98 -10.04
CA GLU A 99 -2.68 3.55 -10.22
C GLU A 99 -3.18 2.79 -8.99
N PRO A 100 -4.50 2.71 -8.76
CA PRO A 100 -5.06 1.86 -7.72
C PRO A 100 -4.71 0.39 -7.95
N LEU A 101 -4.75 -0.42 -6.88
CA LEU A 101 -4.55 -1.87 -6.99
C LEU A 101 -5.55 -2.49 -7.97
N GLN A 102 -5.07 -3.31 -8.89
CA GLN A 102 -5.89 -4.00 -9.88
C GLN A 102 -6.82 -5.05 -9.24
N PHE A 103 -7.94 -5.32 -9.92
CA PHE A 103 -8.96 -6.31 -9.53
C PHE A 103 -9.75 -5.95 -8.27
N PHE A 104 -9.72 -4.68 -7.87
CA PHE A 104 -10.56 -4.12 -6.83
C PHE A 104 -11.39 -2.97 -7.38
N PRO A 105 -12.66 -2.82 -6.96
CA PRO A 105 -13.44 -1.64 -7.30
C PRO A 105 -12.78 -0.36 -6.78
N VAL A 106 -12.66 0.65 -7.63
CA VAL A 106 -12.10 1.94 -7.23
C VAL A 106 -13.19 2.74 -6.53
N LEU A 107 -12.91 3.23 -5.33
CA LEU A 107 -13.79 4.11 -4.58
C LEU A 107 -13.53 5.58 -4.91
N ARG A 108 -12.25 5.97 -4.91
CA ARG A 108 -11.82 7.33 -5.25
C ARG A 108 -10.30 7.34 -5.46
N ASP A 109 -9.84 7.94 -6.55
CA ASP A 109 -8.42 8.04 -6.89
C ASP A 109 -7.68 6.69 -6.72
N LEU A 110 -6.76 6.61 -5.75
CA LEU A 110 -5.96 5.43 -5.46
C LEU A 110 -6.56 4.52 -4.36
N ILE A 111 -7.77 4.85 -3.89
CA ILE A 111 -8.47 4.07 -2.86
C ILE A 111 -9.39 3.04 -3.50
N VAL A 112 -9.24 1.79 -3.09
CA VAL A 112 -10.04 0.66 -3.57
C VAL A 112 -10.88 0.05 -2.45
N ASP A 113 -12.00 -0.60 -2.82
CA ASP A 113 -12.81 -1.39 -1.91
C ASP A 113 -12.17 -2.77 -1.69
N ILE A 114 -11.81 -3.04 -0.44
CA ILE A 114 -11.17 -4.29 -0.02
C ILE A 114 -12.13 -5.26 0.70
N THR A 115 -13.42 -4.95 0.73
CA THR A 115 -14.42 -5.73 1.48
C THR A 115 -14.47 -7.19 1.05
N SER A 116 -14.43 -7.46 -0.26
CA SER A 116 -14.40 -8.82 -0.79
C SER A 116 -13.16 -9.61 -0.37
N PHE A 117 -12.00 -8.95 -0.32
CA PHE A 117 -10.76 -9.55 0.16
C PHE A 117 -10.83 -9.90 1.65
N LEU A 118 -11.34 -9.00 2.49
CA LEU A 118 -11.53 -9.24 3.92
C LEU A 118 -12.52 -10.39 4.18
N GLY A 119 -13.57 -10.48 3.37
CA GLY A 119 -14.51 -11.63 3.41
C GLY A 119 -13.83 -12.97 3.14
N LYS A 120 -12.97 -13.04 2.11
CA LYS A 120 -12.15 -14.22 1.81
C LYS A 120 -11.16 -14.53 2.93
N LEU A 121 -10.52 -13.52 3.50
CA LEU A 121 -9.62 -13.67 4.65
C LEU A 121 -10.36 -14.28 5.84
N SER A 122 -11.53 -13.76 6.19
CA SER A 122 -12.35 -14.30 7.28
C SER A 122 -12.79 -15.73 7.05
N SER A 123 -13.04 -16.13 5.78
CA SER A 123 -13.50 -17.49 5.44
C SER A 123 -12.45 -18.57 5.73
N VAL A 124 -11.15 -18.22 5.68
CA VAL A 124 -10.05 -19.16 6.00
C VAL A 124 -9.71 -19.20 7.48
N LYS A 125 -10.44 -18.44 8.32
CA LYS A 125 -10.32 -18.41 9.79
C LYS A 125 -8.86 -18.23 10.25
N PRO A 126 -8.17 -17.12 9.93
CA PRO A 126 -6.74 -16.91 10.23
C PRO A 126 -6.49 -16.51 11.68
N TRP A 127 -7.10 -17.23 12.62
CA TRP A 127 -6.95 -17.03 14.05
C TRP A 127 -6.84 -18.36 14.76
N ILE A 128 -6.41 -18.35 16.00
CA ILE A 128 -6.27 -19.55 16.81
C ILE A 128 -7.68 -20.11 17.11
N ILE A 129 -7.88 -21.39 16.74
CA ILE A 129 -9.08 -22.15 17.07
C ILE A 129 -8.69 -23.15 18.16
N ARG A 130 -9.37 -23.10 19.31
CA ARG A 130 -9.15 -24.02 20.43
C ARG A 130 -10.47 -24.70 20.78
N ASP A 131 -10.39 -25.97 21.13
CA ASP A 131 -11.54 -26.74 21.60
C ASP A 131 -11.78 -26.53 23.10
N ASP A 132 -10.75 -26.13 23.83
CA ASP A 132 -10.79 -25.80 25.25
C ASP A 132 -10.82 -24.27 25.46
N GLU A 133 -11.96 -23.74 25.87
CA GLU A 133 -12.11 -22.32 26.22
C GLU A 133 -11.60 -22.02 27.66
N GLN A 134 -10.98 -22.99 28.33
CA GLN A 134 -10.50 -22.81 29.66
C GLN A 134 -9.24 -21.94 29.69
N LEU A 135 -9.33 -20.82 30.38
CA LEU A 135 -8.12 -20.07 30.75
C LEU A 135 -7.23 -21.00 31.57
N PRO A 136 -5.92 -21.06 31.29
CA PRO A 136 -5.03 -21.86 32.12
C PRO A 136 -5.13 -21.35 33.56
N PRO A 137 -5.35 -22.24 34.56
CA PRO A 137 -5.50 -21.83 35.94
C PRO A 137 -4.23 -21.17 36.48
N GLU A 138 -3.09 -21.47 35.90
CA GLU A 138 -1.78 -20.90 36.22
C GLU A 138 -0.92 -20.85 34.96
N GLY A 139 -0.51 -19.63 34.56
CA GLY A 139 0.46 -19.44 33.48
C GLY A 139 -0.12 -19.12 32.10
N GLU A 140 0.75 -19.18 31.07
CA GLU A 140 0.47 -18.85 29.70
C GLU A 140 0.33 -20.12 28.84
N TYR A 141 -0.41 -20.00 27.72
CA TYR A 141 -0.39 -21.03 26.68
C TYR A 141 0.95 -21.01 25.96
N SER A 142 1.79 -21.99 26.24
CA SER A 142 3.10 -22.12 25.59
C SER A 142 2.98 -22.62 24.17
N GLN A 143 3.83 -22.10 23.29
CA GLN A 143 4.00 -22.57 21.92
C GLN A 143 5.46 -22.92 21.69
N THR A 144 5.71 -24.11 21.18
CA THR A 144 7.07 -24.53 20.82
C THR A 144 7.51 -23.92 19.48
N PRO A 145 8.82 -23.77 19.22
CA PRO A 145 9.31 -23.33 17.90
C PRO A 145 8.82 -24.23 16.74
N ALA A 146 8.71 -25.52 16.95
CA ALA A 146 8.24 -26.47 15.94
C ALA A 146 6.76 -26.24 15.59
N GLU A 147 5.91 -25.92 16.55
CA GLU A 147 4.51 -25.57 16.29
C GLU A 147 4.39 -24.25 15.54
N LEU A 148 5.21 -23.26 15.86
CA LEU A 148 5.28 -21.99 15.13
C LEU A 148 5.68 -22.21 13.67
N ASP A 149 6.67 -23.04 13.39
CA ASP A 149 7.20 -23.27 12.04
C ASP A 149 6.15 -23.87 11.09
N VAL A 150 5.14 -24.57 11.60
CA VAL A 150 4.05 -25.14 10.79
C VAL A 150 3.22 -24.05 10.07
N TYR A 151 3.00 -22.92 10.69
CA TYR A 151 2.11 -21.87 10.14
C TYR A 151 2.80 -20.50 9.99
N LYS A 152 4.05 -20.34 10.41
CA LYS A 152 4.79 -19.07 10.43
C LYS A 152 4.67 -18.27 9.13
N GLN A 153 4.86 -18.92 7.99
CA GLN A 153 4.78 -18.26 6.68
C GLN A 153 3.39 -17.67 6.39
N PHE A 154 2.32 -18.29 6.88
CA PHE A 154 0.96 -17.78 6.70
C PHE A 154 0.68 -16.59 7.63
N SER A 155 1.21 -16.63 8.85
CA SER A 155 1.05 -15.55 9.84
C SER A 155 1.84 -14.28 9.50
N MET A 156 2.81 -14.36 8.58
CA MET A 156 3.57 -13.19 8.10
C MET A 156 2.83 -12.32 7.09
N CYS A 157 1.60 -12.67 6.72
CA CYS A 157 0.80 -11.88 5.79
C CYS A 157 0.40 -10.53 6.43
N ILE A 158 0.74 -9.42 5.76
CA ILE A 158 0.39 -8.06 6.19
C ILE A 158 -0.86 -7.51 5.51
N ASN A 159 -1.61 -8.33 4.80
CA ASN A 159 -2.84 -7.99 4.07
C ASN A 159 -2.67 -6.79 3.10
N CYS A 160 -1.52 -6.69 2.45
CA CYS A 160 -1.22 -5.62 1.50
C CYS A 160 -1.90 -5.79 0.13
N MET A 161 -2.46 -6.96 -0.17
CA MET A 161 -3.20 -7.31 -1.40
C MET A 161 -2.34 -7.28 -2.69
N LEU A 162 -1.03 -7.09 -2.61
CA LEU A 162 -0.15 -7.03 -3.78
C LEU A 162 -0.12 -8.35 -4.56
N CYS A 163 -0.12 -9.49 -3.85
CA CYS A 163 -0.20 -10.82 -4.48
C CYS A 163 -1.52 -11.04 -5.23
N TYR A 164 -2.62 -10.48 -4.73
CA TYR A 164 -3.93 -10.52 -5.38
C TYR A 164 -3.90 -9.71 -6.68
N SER A 165 -3.38 -8.48 -6.63
CA SER A 165 -3.24 -7.62 -7.80
C SER A 165 -2.19 -8.10 -8.81
N ALA A 166 -1.20 -8.90 -8.38
CA ALA A 166 -0.20 -9.49 -9.28
C ALA A 166 -0.66 -10.80 -9.93
N CYS A 167 -1.76 -11.38 -9.45
CA CYS A 167 -2.18 -12.72 -9.88
C CYS A 167 -2.83 -12.70 -11.27
N PRO A 168 -2.30 -13.40 -12.27
CA PRO A 168 -2.90 -13.42 -13.61
C PRO A 168 -4.25 -14.15 -13.67
N VAL A 169 -4.61 -14.90 -12.62
CA VAL A 169 -5.83 -15.70 -12.57
C VAL A 169 -7.00 -14.95 -11.93
N VAL A 170 -6.73 -13.90 -11.14
CA VAL A 170 -7.75 -13.10 -10.45
C VAL A 170 -8.52 -12.27 -11.45
N GLY A 171 -8.80 -12.35 -12.47
CA GLY A 171 -9.58 -11.56 -13.43
C GLY A 171 -10.21 -12.45 -14.50
N LEU A 172 -9.98 -13.76 -14.35
CA LEU A 172 -10.59 -14.78 -15.20
C LEU A 172 -11.88 -15.29 -14.54
#